data_c014d0a4d46fc17dde1495a1e781c67a
#
_entry.id   c014d0a4d46fc17dde1495a1e781c67a
#
_cell.length_a   1.000
_cell.length_b   1.000
_cell.length_c   1.000
_cell.angle_alpha   90.00
_cell.angle_beta   90.00
_cell.angle_gamma   90.00
#
_symmetry.space_group_name_H-M   'P 1'
#
loop_
_entity.id
_entity.type
_entity.pdbx_description
1 polymer ?
#
loop_
_entity_poly.entity_id
_entity_poly.type
_entity_poly.pdbx_seq_one_letter_code
_entity_poly.pdbx_strand_id
1 'polypeptide(L)'
;MFLTIEDLMTTNTNDVQQTIYSELGYKSMPFPYTTPATLEAYAALVGITAPNPNTARVLELGATYGGNIISQALFNPDATFVGIELSQEQVEKGNEVIANAGLTNVSLVQSDIASIGSEIGTFDYIIAHGVYSWVDDGVKDALLRLIDEHLAEDGIAYVSYNTYPGWHTMEEVRQLMMFSNRDKSQFNHKEKVLHGKTIGSIVGSQILKYDNLKKRNSKFLGALRSVMQKDEYYVGHDHLEPNNDPVYFYQFNNHLADHNLAYLCDA
;
A
#
# COMPACT_ATOMS: atom_id res chain seq x y z
N MET A 1 12.08 4.78 37.64
CA MET A 1 11.64 3.47 37.19
C MET A 1 11.89 3.50 35.69
N PHE A 2 12.98 2.89 35.22
CA PHE A 2 13.35 2.88 33.80
C PHE A 2 12.64 1.69 33.16
N LEU A 3 11.80 1.94 32.13
CA LEU A 3 11.23 0.90 31.30
C LEU A 3 12.36 0.21 30.54
N THR A 4 12.36 -1.10 30.51
CA THR A 4 13.32 -1.89 29.74
C THR A 4 12.95 -1.90 28.27
N ILE A 5 13.92 -2.18 27.38
CA ILE A 5 13.70 -2.29 25.93
C ILE A 5 12.64 -3.37 25.60
N GLU A 6 12.49 -4.38 26.46
CA GLU A 6 11.46 -5.43 26.34
C GLU A 6 10.03 -4.91 26.60
N ASP A 7 9.86 -3.91 27.47
CA ASP A 7 8.55 -3.29 27.73
C ASP A 7 8.05 -2.43 26.55
N LEU A 8 8.96 -2.02 25.65
CA LEU A 8 8.62 -1.25 24.43
C LEU A 8 8.29 -2.13 23.23
N MET A 9 8.60 -3.44 23.30
CA MET A 9 8.38 -4.39 22.20
C MET A 9 7.04 -5.16 22.29
N THR A 10 6.20 -4.92 23.28
CA THR A 10 4.92 -5.64 23.49
C THR A 10 3.67 -4.85 23.07
N THR A 11 3.80 -3.68 22.46
CA THR A 11 2.66 -3.07 21.75
C THR A 11 2.44 -3.84 20.45
N ASN A 12 1.31 -4.54 20.39
CA ASN A 12 0.88 -5.30 19.23
C ASN A 12 0.82 -4.34 18.03
N THR A 13 1.68 -4.54 17.03
CA THR A 13 1.77 -3.69 15.84
C THR A 13 0.43 -3.58 15.11
N ASN A 14 -0.40 -4.62 15.17
CA ASN A 14 -1.73 -4.66 14.60
C ASN A 14 -2.69 -3.67 15.27
N ASP A 15 -2.63 -3.50 16.59
CA ASP A 15 -3.49 -2.53 17.30
C ASP A 15 -3.10 -1.08 16.96
N VAL A 16 -1.81 -0.81 16.73
CA VAL A 16 -1.32 0.53 16.35
C VAL A 16 -1.71 0.85 14.91
N GLN A 17 -1.58 -0.09 13.97
CA GLN A 17 -2.01 0.09 12.58
C GLN A 17 -3.51 0.32 12.49
N GLN A 18 -4.32 -0.48 13.20
CA GLN A 18 -5.77 -0.33 13.21
C GLN A 18 -6.22 1.05 13.72
N THR A 19 -5.49 1.64 14.68
CA THR A 19 -5.78 2.99 15.21
C THR A 19 -5.44 4.09 14.20
N ILE A 20 -4.34 3.96 13.44
CA ILE A 20 -3.94 4.95 12.42
C ILE A 20 -4.97 5.01 11.29
N TYR A 21 -5.38 3.85 10.76
CA TYR A 21 -6.38 3.76 9.70
C TYR A 21 -7.76 4.27 10.11
N SER A 22 -8.11 4.23 11.41
CA SER A 22 -9.37 4.78 11.90
C SER A 22 -9.36 6.30 12.14
N GLU A 23 -8.21 6.88 12.52
CA GLU A 23 -8.09 8.31 12.80
C GLU A 23 -7.87 9.18 11.55
N LEU A 24 -7.10 8.67 10.58
CA LEU A 24 -6.86 9.32 9.30
C LEU A 24 -7.44 8.44 8.19
N GLY A 25 -8.76 8.55 7.94
CA GLY A 25 -9.43 7.75 6.93
C GLY A 25 -8.68 7.74 5.58
N TYR A 26 -8.35 6.56 5.08
CA TYR A 26 -7.67 6.43 3.78
C TYR A 26 -8.61 6.87 2.66
N LYS A 27 -8.15 7.72 1.74
CA LYS A 27 -8.93 8.06 0.55
C LYS A 27 -8.89 6.88 -0.41
N SER A 28 -9.99 6.16 -0.46
CA SER A 28 -10.18 5.09 -1.43
C SER A 28 -10.35 5.70 -2.83
N MET A 29 -9.46 5.36 -3.76
CA MET A 29 -9.43 5.93 -5.12
C MET A 29 -9.23 4.83 -6.16
N PRO A 30 -9.69 5.03 -7.41
CA PRO A 30 -9.38 4.13 -8.50
C PRO A 30 -7.92 4.30 -8.96
N PHE A 31 -7.30 3.19 -9.35
CA PHE A 31 -5.95 3.12 -9.90
C PHE A 31 -6.01 2.50 -11.31
N PRO A 32 -6.11 3.30 -12.39
CA PRO A 32 -6.33 2.79 -13.75
C PRO A 32 -5.27 1.78 -14.24
N TYR A 33 -4.05 1.89 -13.74
CA TYR A 33 -2.95 0.99 -14.11
C TYR A 33 -3.06 -0.40 -13.45
N THR A 34 -3.97 -0.61 -12.51
CA THR A 34 -4.24 -1.93 -11.90
C THR A 34 -5.41 -2.66 -12.53
N THR A 35 -6.07 -2.06 -13.54
CA THR A 35 -7.24 -2.70 -14.16
C THR A 35 -6.85 -3.94 -14.96
N PRO A 36 -7.67 -5.00 -14.98
CA PRO A 36 -7.41 -6.19 -15.78
C PRO A 36 -7.05 -5.90 -17.25
N ALA A 37 -7.74 -4.94 -17.89
CA ALA A 37 -7.46 -4.55 -19.27
C ALA A 37 -6.06 -3.92 -19.44
N THR A 38 -5.58 -3.15 -18.45
CA THR A 38 -4.23 -2.59 -18.48
C THR A 38 -3.19 -3.70 -18.27
N LEU A 39 -3.44 -4.62 -17.33
CA LEU A 39 -2.55 -5.74 -17.05
C LEU A 39 -2.48 -6.71 -18.23
N GLU A 40 -3.61 -7.00 -18.90
CA GLU A 40 -3.65 -7.75 -20.17
C GLU A 40 -2.78 -7.08 -21.25
N ALA A 41 -2.89 -5.75 -21.39
CA ALA A 41 -2.10 -5.02 -22.38
C ALA A 41 -0.58 -5.12 -22.09
N TYR A 42 -0.15 -5.04 -20.83
CA TYR A 42 1.26 -5.25 -20.46
C TYR A 42 1.72 -6.69 -20.76
N ALA A 43 0.90 -7.69 -20.42
CA ALA A 43 1.19 -9.09 -20.74
C ALA A 43 1.36 -9.29 -22.26
N ALA A 44 0.46 -8.72 -23.08
CA ALA A 44 0.53 -8.80 -24.54
C ALA A 44 1.81 -8.16 -25.11
N LEU A 45 2.28 -7.03 -24.54
CA LEU A 45 3.53 -6.39 -24.97
C LEU A 45 4.77 -7.27 -24.78
N VAL A 46 4.74 -8.19 -23.82
CA VAL A 46 5.83 -9.15 -23.58
C VAL A 46 5.53 -10.54 -24.14
N GLY A 47 4.45 -10.68 -24.94
CA GLY A 47 4.12 -11.91 -25.66
C GLY A 47 3.38 -12.96 -24.81
N ILE A 48 2.78 -12.57 -23.69
CA ILE A 48 1.98 -13.42 -22.81
C ILE A 48 0.48 -13.21 -23.12
N THR A 49 -0.27 -14.29 -23.19
CA THR A 49 -1.74 -14.25 -23.31
C THR A 49 -2.32 -14.31 -21.90
N ALA A 50 -2.97 -13.24 -21.47
CA ALA A 50 -3.65 -13.16 -20.18
C ALA A 50 -5.15 -13.51 -20.30
N PRO A 51 -5.85 -13.83 -19.20
CA PRO A 51 -7.29 -14.04 -19.19
C PRO A 51 -8.09 -12.83 -19.68
N ASN A 52 -9.27 -13.07 -20.26
CA ASN A 52 -10.14 -12.02 -20.79
C ASN A 52 -10.63 -11.07 -19.67
N PRO A 53 -10.28 -9.78 -19.67
CA PRO A 53 -10.64 -8.82 -18.63
C PRO A 53 -12.14 -8.66 -18.43
N ASN A 54 -12.95 -8.83 -19.49
CA ASN A 54 -14.38 -8.59 -19.43
C ASN A 54 -15.16 -9.65 -18.64
N THR A 55 -14.57 -10.85 -18.46
CA THR A 55 -15.23 -11.97 -17.76
C THR A 55 -14.37 -12.50 -16.61
N ALA A 56 -13.30 -11.79 -16.27
CA ALA A 56 -12.31 -12.20 -15.28
C ALA A 56 -12.87 -12.26 -13.86
N ARG A 57 -12.28 -13.13 -13.04
CA ARG A 57 -12.35 -13.06 -11.58
C ARG A 57 -11.16 -12.26 -11.06
N VAL A 58 -11.43 -11.21 -10.31
CA VAL A 58 -10.42 -10.27 -9.80
C VAL A 58 -10.44 -10.25 -8.28
N LEU A 59 -9.25 -10.37 -7.67
CA LEU A 59 -9.04 -10.23 -6.24
C LEU A 59 -8.22 -8.97 -5.98
N GLU A 60 -8.64 -8.13 -5.02
CA GLU A 60 -7.82 -7.05 -4.49
C GLU A 60 -7.53 -7.28 -3.01
N LEU A 61 -6.23 -7.28 -2.65
CA LEU A 61 -5.73 -7.43 -1.29
C LEU A 61 -5.43 -6.04 -0.71
N GLY A 62 -5.97 -5.73 0.48
CA GLY A 62 -5.91 -4.39 1.06
C GLY A 62 -6.84 -3.40 0.34
N ALA A 63 -8.09 -3.84 0.08
CA ALA A 63 -9.04 -3.08 -0.73
C ALA A 63 -9.56 -1.79 -0.09
N THR A 64 -9.27 -1.54 1.19
CA THR A 64 -9.77 -0.40 1.96
C THR A 64 -11.30 -0.28 1.85
N TYR A 65 -11.84 0.90 1.50
CA TYR A 65 -13.28 1.11 1.23
C TYR A 65 -13.73 0.61 -0.16
N GLY A 66 -12.86 -0.08 -0.91
CA GLY A 66 -13.16 -0.64 -2.24
C GLY A 66 -13.15 0.35 -3.40
N GLY A 67 -12.64 1.58 -3.24
CA GLY A 67 -12.71 2.60 -4.30
C GLY A 67 -12.07 2.18 -5.62
N ASN A 68 -11.02 1.37 -5.58
CA ASN A 68 -10.42 0.81 -6.79
C ASN A 68 -11.29 -0.29 -7.40
N ILE A 69 -11.61 -1.32 -6.61
CA ILE A 69 -12.30 -2.52 -7.12
C ILE A 69 -13.77 -2.25 -7.48
N ILE A 70 -14.49 -1.39 -6.74
CA ILE A 70 -15.87 -0.99 -7.03
C ILE A 70 -15.93 -0.23 -8.36
N SER A 71 -14.97 0.68 -8.60
CA SER A 71 -14.91 1.41 -9.87
C SER A 71 -14.68 0.49 -11.05
N GLN A 72 -13.84 -0.54 -10.90
CA GLN A 72 -13.59 -1.53 -11.94
C GLN A 72 -14.84 -2.38 -12.22
N ALA A 73 -15.55 -2.81 -11.16
CA ALA A 73 -16.78 -3.60 -11.28
C ALA A 73 -17.89 -2.86 -12.01
N LEU A 74 -18.00 -1.54 -11.80
CA LEU A 74 -19.00 -0.69 -12.47
C LEU A 74 -18.83 -0.70 -13.99
N PHE A 75 -17.61 -0.73 -14.49
CA PHE A 75 -17.31 -0.70 -15.93
C PHE A 75 -17.16 -2.08 -16.57
N ASN A 76 -17.15 -3.16 -15.77
CA ASN A 76 -17.00 -4.54 -16.24
C ASN A 76 -18.10 -5.44 -15.64
N PRO A 77 -19.34 -5.32 -16.12
CA PRO A 77 -20.50 -5.99 -15.49
C PRO A 77 -20.47 -7.52 -15.56
N ASP A 78 -19.75 -8.09 -16.51
CA ASP A 78 -19.64 -9.55 -16.70
C ASP A 78 -18.45 -10.17 -15.96
N ALA A 79 -17.54 -9.34 -15.42
CA ALA A 79 -16.45 -9.76 -14.55
C ALA A 79 -16.88 -9.77 -13.08
N THR A 80 -16.20 -10.53 -12.25
CA THR A 80 -16.48 -10.62 -10.80
C THR A 80 -15.30 -10.13 -9.96
N PHE A 81 -15.59 -9.41 -8.88
CA PHE A 81 -14.60 -8.72 -8.08
C PHE A 81 -14.76 -9.06 -6.60
N VAL A 82 -13.64 -9.39 -5.94
CA VAL A 82 -13.58 -9.60 -4.49
C VAL A 82 -12.49 -8.73 -3.90
N GLY A 83 -12.81 -7.92 -2.91
CA GLY A 83 -11.82 -7.15 -2.14
C GLY A 83 -11.66 -7.74 -0.74
N ILE A 84 -10.42 -7.96 -0.31
CA ILE A 84 -10.08 -8.37 1.05
C ILE A 84 -9.53 -7.17 1.80
N GLU A 85 -10.06 -6.95 3.00
CA GLU A 85 -9.63 -5.84 3.87
C GLU A 85 -9.68 -6.29 5.33
N LEU A 86 -8.68 -5.87 6.13
CA LEU A 86 -8.58 -6.23 7.55
C LEU A 86 -9.59 -5.44 8.40
N SER A 87 -9.85 -4.18 8.04
CA SER A 87 -10.74 -3.28 8.78
C SER A 87 -12.20 -3.58 8.54
N GLN A 88 -12.90 -4.08 9.56
CA GLN A 88 -14.34 -4.31 9.55
C GLN A 88 -15.14 -3.04 9.15
N GLU A 89 -14.75 -1.87 9.70
CA GLU A 89 -15.42 -0.60 9.41
C GLU A 89 -15.31 -0.22 7.92
N GLN A 90 -14.14 -0.43 7.31
CA GLN A 90 -13.93 -0.12 5.89
C GLN A 90 -14.73 -1.06 5.01
N VAL A 91 -14.77 -2.35 5.33
CA VAL A 91 -15.58 -3.36 4.63
C VAL A 91 -17.06 -3.03 4.69
N GLU A 92 -17.60 -2.70 5.86
CA GLU A 92 -19.02 -2.33 6.03
C GLU A 92 -19.39 -1.12 5.18
N LYS A 93 -18.59 -0.04 5.27
CA LYS A 93 -18.82 1.19 4.48
C LYS A 93 -18.69 0.94 2.97
N GLY A 94 -17.71 0.14 2.55
CA GLY A 94 -17.54 -0.23 1.14
C GLY A 94 -18.72 -1.04 0.61
N ASN A 95 -19.21 -2.01 1.39
CA ASN A 95 -20.39 -2.80 1.02
C ASN A 95 -21.69 -1.96 1.00
N GLU A 96 -21.80 -0.92 1.84
CA GLU A 96 -22.89 0.06 1.73
C GLU A 96 -22.83 0.82 0.38
N VAL A 97 -21.66 1.21 -0.07
CA VAL A 97 -21.47 1.86 -1.38
C VAL A 97 -21.87 0.90 -2.51
N ILE A 98 -21.43 -0.36 -2.45
CA ILE A 98 -21.79 -1.41 -3.42
C ILE A 98 -23.32 -1.57 -3.51
N ALA A 99 -23.98 -1.70 -2.37
CA ALA A 99 -25.44 -1.85 -2.31
C ALA A 99 -26.16 -0.62 -2.86
N ASN A 100 -25.73 0.59 -2.49
CA ASN A 100 -26.32 1.85 -2.98
C ASN A 100 -26.12 2.05 -4.49
N ALA A 101 -25.01 1.54 -5.05
CA ALA A 101 -24.75 1.56 -6.49
C ALA A 101 -25.51 0.46 -7.26
N GLY A 102 -26.17 -0.49 -6.57
CA GLY A 102 -26.88 -1.62 -7.18
C GLY A 102 -25.96 -2.63 -7.87
N LEU A 103 -24.68 -2.70 -7.47
CA LEU A 103 -23.72 -3.64 -8.04
C LEU A 103 -23.89 -5.03 -7.42
N THR A 104 -23.85 -6.07 -8.27
CA THR A 104 -24.01 -7.47 -7.86
C THR A 104 -22.77 -8.32 -8.16
N ASN A 105 -21.79 -7.74 -8.84
CA ASN A 105 -20.58 -8.40 -9.31
C ASN A 105 -19.32 -8.05 -8.48
N VAL A 106 -19.49 -7.39 -7.35
CA VAL A 106 -18.40 -7.02 -6.43
C VAL A 106 -18.81 -7.20 -4.98
N SER A 107 -17.86 -7.62 -4.12
CA SER A 107 -18.04 -7.70 -2.68
C SER A 107 -16.73 -7.39 -1.94
N LEU A 108 -16.85 -6.81 -0.75
CA LEU A 108 -15.73 -6.68 0.20
C LEU A 108 -15.91 -7.69 1.33
N VAL A 109 -14.83 -8.37 1.69
CA VAL A 109 -14.79 -9.38 2.75
C VAL A 109 -13.76 -8.97 3.79
N GLN A 110 -14.16 -8.97 5.06
CA GLN A 110 -13.24 -8.74 6.17
C GLN A 110 -12.43 -10.01 6.42
N SER A 111 -11.13 -9.93 6.21
CA SER A 111 -10.19 -11.02 6.53
C SER A 111 -8.77 -10.49 6.67
N ASP A 112 -7.97 -11.21 7.47
CA ASP A 112 -6.52 -11.09 7.46
C ASP A 112 -5.96 -11.90 6.28
N ILE A 113 -5.09 -11.28 5.46
CA ILE A 113 -4.41 -11.92 4.33
C ILE A 113 -3.73 -13.23 4.75
N ALA A 114 -3.12 -13.26 5.95
CA ALA A 114 -2.46 -14.44 6.47
C ALA A 114 -3.40 -15.60 6.85
N SER A 115 -4.70 -15.31 6.98
CA SER A 115 -5.73 -16.28 7.41
C SER A 115 -6.61 -16.80 6.29
N ILE A 116 -6.40 -16.36 5.04
CA ILE A 116 -7.20 -16.79 3.90
C ILE A 116 -6.83 -18.22 3.52
N GLY A 117 -7.85 -19.05 3.37
CA GLY A 117 -7.73 -20.43 2.92
C GLY A 117 -8.18 -20.66 1.47
N SER A 118 -8.15 -21.92 1.04
CA SER A 118 -8.47 -22.33 -0.33
C SER A 118 -9.94 -22.11 -0.75
N GLU A 119 -10.81 -21.77 0.17
CA GLU A 119 -12.25 -21.58 -0.06
C GLU A 119 -12.60 -20.42 -0.98
N ILE A 120 -11.69 -19.43 -1.14
CA ILE A 120 -11.93 -18.29 -2.04
C ILE A 120 -11.79 -18.64 -3.53
N GLY A 121 -11.20 -19.82 -3.83
CA GLY A 121 -10.99 -20.31 -5.20
C GLY A 121 -9.87 -19.58 -5.93
N THR A 122 -9.87 -19.62 -7.28
CA THR A 122 -8.83 -19.05 -8.15
C THR A 122 -9.29 -17.76 -8.79
N PHE A 123 -8.32 -16.88 -9.13
CA PHE A 123 -8.54 -15.57 -9.72
C PHE A 123 -7.66 -15.38 -10.96
N ASP A 124 -8.20 -14.73 -11.97
CA ASP A 124 -7.48 -14.38 -13.19
C ASP A 124 -6.53 -13.21 -12.97
N TYR A 125 -6.91 -12.28 -12.09
CA TYR A 125 -6.10 -11.13 -11.71
C TYR A 125 -6.10 -10.97 -10.19
N ILE A 126 -4.90 -10.79 -9.61
CA ILE A 126 -4.74 -10.48 -8.19
C ILE A 126 -4.00 -9.15 -8.05
N ILE A 127 -4.57 -8.20 -7.31
CA ILE A 127 -4.06 -6.84 -7.13
C ILE A 127 -3.67 -6.65 -5.66
N ALA A 128 -2.44 -6.26 -5.39
CA ALA A 128 -1.95 -5.82 -4.09
C ALA A 128 -1.29 -4.45 -4.24
N HIS A 129 -2.12 -3.39 -4.26
CA HIS A 129 -1.64 -2.03 -4.43
C HIS A 129 -1.44 -1.35 -3.07
N GLY A 130 -0.19 -0.93 -2.79
CA GLY A 130 0.14 -0.24 -1.55
C GLY A 130 0.07 -1.13 -0.30
N VAL A 131 0.41 -2.42 -0.42
CA VAL A 131 0.41 -3.37 0.71
C VAL A 131 1.83 -3.83 1.06
N TYR A 132 2.58 -4.39 0.11
CA TYR A 132 3.82 -5.11 0.33
C TYR A 132 4.86 -4.36 1.18
N SER A 133 5.07 -3.07 0.95
CA SER A 133 6.06 -2.28 1.71
C SER A 133 5.60 -1.83 3.11
N TRP A 134 4.33 -2.05 3.44
CA TRP A 134 3.71 -1.50 4.65
C TRP A 134 3.39 -2.56 5.71
N VAL A 135 3.68 -3.81 5.40
CA VAL A 135 3.44 -4.96 6.26
C VAL A 135 4.74 -5.63 6.68
N ASP A 136 4.71 -6.41 7.76
CA ASP A 136 5.85 -7.19 8.20
C ASP A 136 6.16 -8.37 7.26
N ASP A 137 7.33 -8.99 7.44
CA ASP A 137 7.80 -10.05 6.56
C ASP A 137 6.87 -11.27 6.56
N GLY A 138 6.22 -11.59 7.69
CA GLY A 138 5.27 -12.69 7.75
C GLY A 138 4.03 -12.44 6.89
N VAL A 139 3.54 -11.20 6.83
CA VAL A 139 2.40 -10.81 5.97
C VAL A 139 2.83 -10.71 4.51
N LYS A 140 4.07 -10.24 4.20
CA LYS A 140 4.62 -10.28 2.83
C LYS A 140 4.67 -11.70 2.29
N ASP A 141 5.17 -12.63 3.11
CA ASP A 141 5.25 -14.04 2.79
C ASP A 141 3.85 -14.65 2.56
N ALA A 142 2.91 -14.35 3.44
CA ALA A 142 1.52 -14.78 3.30
C ALA A 142 0.85 -14.21 2.04
N LEU A 143 1.13 -12.96 1.68
CA LEU A 143 0.64 -12.31 0.47
C LEU A 143 1.14 -13.01 -0.80
N LEU A 144 2.43 -13.31 -0.90
CA LEU A 144 2.98 -13.99 -2.07
C LEU A 144 2.53 -15.44 -2.15
N ARG A 145 2.43 -16.14 -1.01
CA ARG A 145 1.85 -17.48 -0.95
C ARG A 145 0.39 -17.49 -1.42
N LEU A 146 -0.42 -16.53 -0.97
CA LEU A 146 -1.82 -16.40 -1.40
C LEU A 146 -1.90 -16.18 -2.92
N ILE A 147 -1.00 -15.38 -3.48
CA ILE A 147 -0.93 -15.18 -4.94
C ILE A 147 -0.60 -16.51 -5.63
N ASP A 148 0.41 -17.26 -5.19
CA ASP A 148 0.79 -18.56 -5.75
C ASP A 148 -0.38 -19.57 -5.71
N GLU A 149 -1.07 -19.65 -4.56
CA GLU A 149 -2.16 -20.62 -4.34
C GLU A 149 -3.46 -20.27 -5.09
N HIS A 150 -3.71 -18.99 -5.38
CA HIS A 150 -5.00 -18.53 -5.89
C HIS A 150 -4.94 -17.87 -7.28
N LEU A 151 -3.76 -17.64 -7.84
CA LEU A 151 -3.64 -17.14 -9.21
C LEU A 151 -3.90 -18.27 -10.21
N ALA A 152 -4.72 -18.01 -11.22
CA ALA A 152 -4.92 -18.92 -12.34
C ALA A 152 -3.60 -19.15 -13.10
N GLU A 153 -3.48 -20.28 -13.83
CA GLU A 153 -2.25 -20.66 -14.54
C GLU A 153 -1.76 -19.55 -15.49
N ASP A 154 -2.67 -18.90 -16.21
CA ASP A 154 -2.39 -17.77 -17.13
C ASP A 154 -2.67 -16.40 -16.44
N GLY A 155 -2.89 -16.39 -15.13
CA GLY A 155 -3.28 -15.21 -14.39
C GLY A 155 -2.15 -14.18 -14.22
N ILE A 156 -2.52 -12.94 -13.96
CA ILE A 156 -1.59 -11.83 -13.74
C ILE A 156 -1.77 -11.26 -12.33
N ALA A 157 -0.68 -11.20 -11.57
CA ALA A 157 -0.66 -10.49 -10.30
C ALA A 157 0.01 -9.11 -10.42
N TYR A 158 -0.59 -8.10 -9.83
CA TYR A 158 -0.02 -6.77 -9.68
C TYR A 158 0.36 -6.54 -8.21
N VAL A 159 1.63 -6.30 -7.93
CA VAL A 159 2.13 -5.98 -6.59
C VAL A 159 2.95 -4.70 -6.64
N SER A 160 2.48 -3.64 -5.98
CA SER A 160 3.28 -2.42 -5.84
C SER A 160 4.10 -2.42 -4.55
N TYR A 161 5.32 -1.90 -4.65
CA TYR A 161 6.20 -1.76 -3.50
C TYR A 161 7.15 -0.57 -3.66
N ASN A 162 7.65 -0.05 -2.54
CA ASN A 162 8.64 1.01 -2.52
C ASN A 162 10.00 0.44 -2.90
N THR A 163 10.69 1.05 -3.88
CA THR A 163 11.89 0.47 -4.48
C THR A 163 13.14 1.30 -4.24
N TYR A 164 14.20 0.67 -3.72
CA TYR A 164 15.54 1.22 -3.72
C TYR A 164 16.21 1.11 -5.12
N PRO A 165 17.10 2.06 -5.50
CA PRO A 165 17.58 3.22 -4.72
C PRO A 165 16.67 4.45 -4.76
N GLY A 166 15.56 4.43 -5.49
CA GLY A 166 14.67 5.59 -5.67
C GLY A 166 14.12 6.12 -4.34
N TRP A 167 13.76 5.22 -3.43
CA TRP A 167 13.17 5.56 -2.14
C TRP A 167 14.14 6.22 -1.14
N HIS A 168 15.47 6.11 -1.31
CA HIS A 168 16.44 6.68 -0.35
C HIS A 168 16.19 8.14 0.00
N THR A 169 15.87 8.96 -0.98
CA THR A 169 15.66 10.41 -0.73
C THR A 169 14.34 10.67 0.03
N MET A 170 13.32 9.85 -0.19
CA MET A 170 12.07 9.91 0.58
C MET A 170 12.28 9.42 2.00
N GLU A 171 13.10 8.39 2.18
CA GLU A 171 13.48 7.87 3.50
C GLU A 171 14.19 8.93 4.36
N GLU A 172 15.05 9.79 3.78
CA GLU A 172 15.66 10.90 4.51
C GLU A 172 14.60 11.85 5.10
N VAL A 173 13.56 12.17 4.34
CA VAL A 173 12.45 13.03 4.82
C VAL A 173 11.63 12.30 5.88
N ARG A 174 11.32 11.02 5.65
CA ARG A 174 10.61 10.18 6.60
C ARG A 174 11.33 10.09 7.94
N GLN A 175 12.64 9.82 7.94
CA GLN A 175 13.45 9.74 9.13
C GLN A 175 13.49 11.07 9.90
N LEU A 176 13.55 12.21 9.21
CA LEU A 176 13.42 13.52 9.85
C LEU A 176 12.07 13.67 10.57
N MET A 177 10.97 13.28 9.92
CA MET A 177 9.63 13.39 10.49
C MET A 177 9.42 12.42 11.65
N MET A 178 9.84 11.16 11.52
CA MET A 178 9.78 10.15 12.57
C MET A 178 10.61 10.57 13.79
N PHE A 179 11.86 10.99 13.57
CA PHE A 179 12.74 11.46 14.64
C PHE A 179 12.16 12.68 15.38
N SER A 180 11.55 13.63 14.66
CA SER A 180 10.94 14.80 15.28
C SER A 180 9.74 14.45 16.17
N ASN A 181 9.08 13.34 15.90
CA ASN A 181 7.89 12.86 16.60
C ASN A 181 8.20 11.81 17.70
N ARG A 182 9.47 11.37 17.87
CA ARG A 182 9.84 10.26 18.77
C ARG A 182 9.37 10.42 20.23
N ASP A 183 9.33 11.67 20.73
CA ASP A 183 8.93 12.00 22.10
C ASP A 183 7.53 12.64 22.16
N LYS A 184 6.68 12.40 21.15
CA LYS A 184 5.35 13.02 21.00
C LYS A 184 4.22 11.98 21.13
N SER A 185 4.33 11.08 22.12
CA SER A 185 3.31 10.07 22.39
C SER A 185 1.92 10.65 22.69
N GLN A 186 1.86 11.88 23.24
CA GLN A 186 0.62 12.61 23.51
C GLN A 186 -0.06 13.20 22.27
N PHE A 187 0.63 13.27 21.12
CA PHE A 187 0.05 13.78 19.88
C PHE A 187 -0.77 12.71 19.20
N ASN A 188 -1.95 13.08 18.71
CA ASN A 188 -2.70 12.26 17.76
C ASN A 188 -1.99 12.26 16.37
N HIS A 189 -2.46 11.45 15.42
CA HIS A 189 -1.81 11.32 14.11
C HIS A 189 -1.77 12.64 13.33
N LYS A 190 -2.85 13.41 13.36
CA LYS A 190 -2.92 14.71 12.68
C LYS A 190 -1.91 15.71 13.28
N GLU A 191 -1.77 15.74 14.58
CA GLU A 191 -0.78 16.57 15.29
C GLU A 191 0.63 16.15 14.95
N LYS A 192 0.92 14.84 14.84
CA LYS A 192 2.23 14.32 14.41
C LYS A 192 2.56 14.73 12.98
N VAL A 193 1.59 14.67 12.06
CA VAL A 193 1.77 15.13 10.67
C VAL A 193 2.10 16.62 10.63
N LEU A 194 1.31 17.44 11.32
CA LEU A 194 1.53 18.90 11.37
C LEU A 194 2.89 19.24 11.97
N HIS A 195 3.27 18.57 13.07
CA HIS A 195 4.56 18.75 13.70
C HIS A 195 5.70 18.35 12.76
N GLY A 196 5.64 17.17 12.12
CA GLY A 196 6.63 16.72 11.15
C GLY A 196 6.78 17.69 9.96
N LYS A 197 5.68 18.18 9.40
CA LYS A 197 5.68 19.22 8.36
C LYS A 197 6.31 20.53 8.84
N THR A 198 6.00 20.95 10.06
CA THR A 198 6.60 22.16 10.65
C THR A 198 8.11 22.04 10.77
N ILE A 199 8.61 20.94 11.33
CA ILE A 199 10.05 20.68 11.45
C ILE A 199 10.71 20.60 10.07
N GLY A 200 10.10 19.90 9.10
CA GLY A 200 10.58 19.85 7.72
C GLY A 200 10.71 21.24 7.10
N SER A 201 9.70 22.08 7.29
CA SER A 201 9.72 23.48 6.81
C SER A 201 10.84 24.31 7.46
N ILE A 202 11.08 24.16 8.76
CA ILE A 202 12.17 24.84 9.47
C ILE A 202 13.52 24.38 8.90
N VAL A 203 13.76 23.06 8.80
CA VAL A 203 15.01 22.50 8.28
C VAL A 203 15.23 22.96 6.83
N GLY A 204 14.24 22.84 5.97
CA GLY A 204 14.30 23.29 4.58
C GLY A 204 14.64 24.78 4.46
N SER A 205 14.01 25.63 5.29
CA SER A 205 14.27 27.08 5.30
C SER A 205 15.70 27.42 5.75
N GLN A 206 16.26 26.67 6.69
CA GLN A 206 17.66 26.88 7.11
C GLN A 206 18.65 26.45 6.02
N ILE A 207 18.42 25.33 5.35
CA ILE A 207 19.27 24.88 4.23
C ILE A 207 19.24 25.90 3.10
N LEU A 208 18.09 26.48 2.79
CA LEU A 208 17.93 27.45 1.70
C LEU A 208 18.66 28.79 1.93
N LYS A 209 19.05 29.11 3.16
CA LYS A 209 19.80 30.35 3.47
C LYS A 209 21.24 30.34 2.94
N TYR A 210 21.80 29.16 2.66
CA TYR A 210 23.20 29.02 2.29
C TYR A 210 23.34 28.28 0.97
N ASP A 211 23.90 28.93 -0.06
CA ASP A 211 23.98 28.37 -1.43
C ASP A 211 24.74 27.05 -1.50
N ASN A 212 25.79 26.87 -0.70
CA ASN A 212 26.55 25.63 -0.62
C ASN A 212 25.68 24.47 -0.06
N LEU A 213 24.87 24.73 0.96
CA LEU A 213 23.96 23.74 1.55
C LEU A 213 22.80 23.43 0.59
N LYS A 214 22.21 24.47 -0.04
CA LYS A 214 21.15 24.33 -1.04
C LYS A 214 21.58 23.42 -2.19
N LYS A 215 22.79 23.67 -2.75
CA LYS A 215 23.31 22.84 -3.84
C LYS A 215 23.56 21.39 -3.40
N ARG A 216 24.15 21.20 -2.24
CA ARG A 216 24.50 19.88 -1.69
C ARG A 216 23.28 19.04 -1.35
N ASN A 217 22.18 19.67 -0.90
CA ASN A 217 20.95 18.99 -0.45
C ASN A 217 19.78 19.14 -1.44
N SER A 218 20.05 19.35 -2.74
CA SER A 218 19.03 19.63 -3.74
C SER A 218 17.99 18.52 -3.87
N LYS A 219 18.39 17.23 -3.80
CA LYS A 219 17.49 16.08 -3.84
C LYS A 219 16.58 16.03 -2.61
N PHE A 220 17.15 16.15 -1.42
CA PHE A 220 16.41 16.22 -0.17
C PHE A 220 15.38 17.36 -0.15
N LEU A 221 15.78 18.57 -0.60
CA LEU A 221 14.86 19.71 -0.70
C LEU A 221 13.73 19.45 -1.71
N GLY A 222 14.00 18.74 -2.79
CA GLY A 222 13.00 18.32 -3.77
C GLY A 222 11.97 17.34 -3.14
N ALA A 223 12.44 16.29 -2.46
CA ALA A 223 11.61 15.34 -1.75
C ALA A 223 10.80 16.01 -0.62
N LEU A 224 11.46 16.84 0.19
CA LEU A 224 10.80 17.59 1.27
C LEU A 224 9.67 18.48 0.71
N ARG A 225 9.90 19.17 -0.40
CA ARG A 225 8.86 20.01 -1.05
C ARG A 225 7.69 19.15 -1.51
N SER A 226 7.95 17.99 -2.12
CA SER A 226 6.93 17.06 -2.54
C SER A 226 6.05 16.62 -1.36
N VAL A 227 6.66 16.19 -0.25
CA VAL A 227 5.95 15.76 0.98
C VAL A 227 5.13 16.91 1.58
N MET A 228 5.68 18.15 1.60
CA MET A 228 4.95 19.31 2.15
C MET A 228 3.68 19.65 1.37
N GLN A 229 3.60 19.30 0.09
CA GLN A 229 2.44 19.54 -0.78
C GLN A 229 1.37 18.45 -0.70
N LYS A 230 1.68 17.33 -0.07
CA LYS A 230 0.73 16.21 0.07
C LYS A 230 -0.29 16.48 1.19
N ASP A 231 -1.46 15.86 1.05
CA ASP A 231 -2.50 15.86 2.07
C ASP A 231 -2.01 15.24 3.39
N GLU A 232 -2.65 15.60 4.51
CA GLU A 232 -2.28 15.12 5.84
C GLU A 232 -2.38 13.59 5.95
N TYR A 233 -3.44 12.99 5.35
CA TYR A 233 -3.62 11.55 5.36
C TYR A 233 -2.48 10.82 4.63
N TYR A 234 -2.06 11.33 3.45
CA TYR A 234 -0.95 10.76 2.69
C TYR A 234 0.34 10.79 3.50
N VAL A 235 0.65 11.96 4.10
CA VAL A 235 1.86 12.09 4.92
C VAL A 235 1.81 11.21 6.16
N GLY A 236 0.64 11.04 6.77
CA GLY A 236 0.44 10.14 7.91
C GLY A 236 0.76 8.70 7.55
N HIS A 237 0.20 8.20 6.46
CA HIS A 237 0.38 6.81 6.03
C HIS A 237 1.75 6.55 5.40
N ASP A 238 2.27 7.43 4.54
CA ASP A 238 3.51 7.17 3.82
C ASP A 238 4.79 7.54 4.61
N HIS A 239 4.69 8.50 5.55
CA HIS A 239 5.88 9.04 6.22
C HIS A 239 5.89 8.91 7.75
N LEU A 240 4.77 8.54 8.37
CA LEU A 240 4.69 8.35 9.83
C LEU A 240 4.23 6.95 10.23
N GLU A 241 3.91 6.08 9.26
CA GLU A 241 3.64 4.67 9.52
C GLU A 241 4.91 3.99 10.06
N PRO A 242 4.82 3.20 11.16
CA PRO A 242 5.98 2.49 11.70
C PRO A 242 6.64 1.57 10.68
N ASN A 243 5.83 0.80 9.96
CA ASN A 243 6.30 -0.10 8.93
C ASN A 243 6.42 0.64 7.60
N ASN A 244 7.59 0.65 7.04
CA ASN A 244 7.88 1.00 5.65
C ASN A 244 9.18 0.29 5.30
N ASP A 245 9.08 -0.72 4.46
CA ASP A 245 10.22 -1.57 4.09
C ASP A 245 10.41 -1.57 2.56
N PRO A 246 11.11 -0.54 2.03
CA PRO A 246 11.51 -0.51 0.64
C PRO A 246 12.57 -1.56 0.35
N VAL A 247 12.46 -2.24 -0.78
CA VAL A 247 13.39 -3.29 -1.18
C VAL A 247 14.04 -2.97 -2.53
N TYR A 248 15.21 -3.57 -2.83
CA TYR A 248 15.74 -3.56 -4.18
C TYR A 248 14.97 -4.56 -5.05
N PHE A 249 14.89 -4.30 -6.34
CA PHE A 249 14.23 -5.19 -7.30
C PHE A 249 14.70 -6.66 -7.18
N TYR A 250 16.00 -6.91 -7.04
CA TYR A 250 16.51 -8.27 -6.92
C TYR A 250 16.02 -8.99 -5.65
N GLN A 251 15.78 -8.26 -4.55
CA GLN A 251 15.25 -8.83 -3.31
C GLN A 251 13.79 -9.24 -3.50
N PHE A 252 12.98 -8.35 -4.11
CA PHE A 252 11.61 -8.67 -4.46
C PHE A 252 11.52 -9.86 -5.43
N ASN A 253 12.36 -9.87 -6.48
CA ASN A 253 12.38 -10.96 -7.46
C ASN A 253 12.80 -12.31 -6.83
N ASN A 254 13.73 -12.31 -5.87
CA ASN A 254 14.09 -13.52 -5.14
C ASN A 254 12.90 -14.00 -4.29
N HIS A 255 12.20 -13.08 -3.62
CA HIS A 255 11.00 -13.41 -2.81
C HIS A 255 9.87 -13.96 -3.69
N LEU A 256 9.67 -13.45 -4.92
CA LEU A 256 8.74 -14.06 -5.89
C LEU A 256 9.12 -15.51 -6.20
N ALA A 257 10.42 -15.77 -6.46
CA ALA A 257 10.91 -17.10 -6.80
C ALA A 257 10.73 -18.12 -5.67
N ASP A 258 10.80 -17.69 -4.41
CA ASP A 258 10.54 -18.52 -3.22
C ASP A 258 9.07 -18.99 -3.17
N HIS A 259 8.16 -18.33 -3.90
CA HIS A 259 6.71 -18.61 -3.99
C HIS A 259 6.27 -19.03 -5.40
N ASN A 260 7.14 -19.60 -6.23
CA ASN A 260 6.85 -20.06 -7.61
C ASN A 260 6.30 -18.96 -8.55
N LEU A 261 6.48 -17.70 -8.19
CA LEU A 261 6.06 -16.56 -8.98
C LEU A 261 7.22 -16.04 -9.84
N ALA A 262 6.92 -15.51 -11.02
CA ALA A 262 7.90 -14.93 -11.92
C ALA A 262 7.56 -13.46 -12.22
N TYR A 263 8.60 -12.61 -12.25
CA TYR A 263 8.44 -11.23 -12.67
C TYR A 263 8.13 -11.15 -14.17
N LEU A 264 7.10 -10.41 -14.52
CA LEU A 264 6.66 -10.20 -15.89
C LEU A 264 7.24 -8.90 -16.48
N CYS A 265 6.85 -7.76 -15.90
CA CYS A 265 7.30 -6.41 -16.31
C CYS A 265 6.93 -5.37 -15.25
N ASP A 266 7.45 -4.14 -15.38
CA ASP A 266 6.95 -2.98 -14.64
C ASP A 266 5.65 -2.47 -15.30
N ALA A 267 4.68 -2.04 -14.45
CA ALA A 267 3.38 -1.54 -14.86
C ALA A 267 3.28 0.00 -14.78
#